data_546739b3cb65273747a5f523eadb5cbd
#
_entry.id   546739b3cb65273747a5f523eadb5cbd
#
_cell.length_a   1.000
_cell.length_b   1.000
_cell.length_c   1.000
_cell.angle_alpha   90.00
_cell.angle_beta   90.00
_cell.angle_gamma   90.00
#
_symmetry.space_group_name_H-M   'P 1'
#
loop_
_entity.id
_entity.type
_entity.pdbx_description
1 polymer ?
#
loop_
_entity_poly.entity_id
_entity_poly.type
_entity_poly.pdbx_seq_one_letter_code
_entity_poly.pdbx_strand_id
1 'polypeptide(L)'
;MPALRRRAFITLLGGAAAWPLAARAQQAGKMWRIGYITHAPNPVYEALFERLRELGYVEGQNTIIERRYAQGKAEKFQEFAAEMVRLKADLIITLTTPAALAAKNATTTIPIVIPTAIDPVGTGLIASLARPGGNITGGAILTGELAGKRLEVLKEVVPTLSRVAVLWNGVNPANALAWRATQGAAGALGVTPQSHEVRGAKDFEIAFARMTQERPDALFVLDDALTSQYRKEIADFAIQKRLPSVFATKDRVEAGGLMSYGPPYVEMMRRAASQVDKILKGAQPTDLPMEQPTTFELVINLKTAKAIGLTMPPTLLARADEVIE
;
A
#
# COMPACT_ATOMS: atom_id res chain seq x y z
N MET A 1 17.79 53.00 -54.67
CA MET A 1 17.76 52.17 -53.43
C MET A 1 16.32 51.75 -53.10
N PRO A 2 15.97 50.45 -53.14
CA PRO A 2 14.58 50.04 -53.01
C PRO A 2 14.18 49.94 -51.50
N ALA A 3 13.04 50.51 -51.19
CA ALA A 3 12.40 50.48 -49.88
C ALA A 3 12.00 49.05 -49.50
N LEU A 4 12.62 48.49 -48.51
CA LEU A 4 12.27 47.20 -47.91
C LEU A 4 10.86 47.30 -47.30
N ARG A 5 9.97 46.45 -47.76
CA ARG A 5 8.54 46.43 -47.50
C ARG A 5 8.26 46.13 -46.01
N ARG A 6 7.75 47.09 -45.27
CA ARG A 6 7.25 46.99 -43.89
C ARG A 6 6.26 45.83 -43.67
N ARG A 7 5.64 45.31 -44.70
CA ARG A 7 4.69 44.17 -44.64
C ARG A 7 5.31 42.82 -44.37
N ALA A 8 6.60 42.58 -44.72
CA ALA A 8 7.27 41.31 -44.49
C ALA A 8 7.73 41.10 -43.07
N PHE A 9 7.93 42.18 -42.29
CA PHE A 9 8.38 42.11 -40.89
C PHE A 9 7.24 41.80 -39.93
N ILE A 10 6.00 42.21 -40.26
CA ILE A 10 4.81 41.96 -39.39
C ILE A 10 4.35 40.50 -39.52
N THR A 11 4.54 39.83 -40.65
CA THR A 11 4.19 38.42 -40.83
C THR A 11 5.17 37.47 -40.13
N LEU A 12 6.42 37.84 -39.90
CA LEU A 12 7.41 37.02 -39.16
C LEU A 12 7.25 37.11 -37.64
N LEU A 13 6.77 38.25 -37.11
CA LEU A 13 6.51 38.42 -35.69
C LEU A 13 5.18 37.74 -35.24
N GLY A 14 4.19 37.61 -36.10
CA GLY A 14 2.93 36.90 -35.84
C GLY A 14 3.09 35.36 -35.74
N GLY A 15 4.04 34.78 -36.50
CA GLY A 15 4.32 33.34 -36.50
C GLY A 15 5.06 32.86 -35.26
N ALA A 16 5.92 33.67 -34.65
CA ALA A 16 6.69 33.32 -33.49
C ALA A 16 5.87 33.35 -32.18
N ALA A 17 4.79 34.14 -32.11
CA ALA A 17 3.92 34.21 -30.91
C ALA A 17 2.87 33.08 -30.86
N ALA A 18 2.57 32.42 -31.98
CA ALA A 18 1.60 31.33 -32.03
C ALA A 18 2.21 29.96 -31.68
N TRP A 19 3.54 29.80 -31.76
CA TRP A 19 4.22 28.53 -31.49
C TRP A 19 4.08 28.02 -30.05
N PRO A 20 4.23 28.86 -28.99
CA PRO A 20 4.04 28.38 -27.63
C PRO A 20 2.58 28.08 -27.30
N LEU A 21 1.60 28.67 -27.98
CA LEU A 21 0.18 28.37 -27.82
C LEU A 21 -0.22 27.05 -28.50
N ALA A 22 0.34 26.79 -29.70
CA ALA A 22 0.14 25.49 -30.38
C ALA A 22 0.79 24.33 -29.66
N ALA A 23 1.98 24.52 -29.04
CA ALA A 23 2.61 23.50 -28.19
C ALA A 23 1.83 23.21 -26.89
N ARG A 24 1.18 24.21 -26.30
CA ARG A 24 0.26 24.02 -25.16
C ARG A 24 -1.07 23.35 -25.57
N ALA A 25 -1.58 23.65 -26.74
CA ALA A 25 -2.81 23.02 -27.27
C ALA A 25 -2.60 21.54 -27.64
N GLN A 26 -1.39 21.13 -28.06
CA GLN A 26 -1.09 19.73 -28.37
C GLN A 26 -0.96 18.84 -27.10
N GLN A 27 -0.66 19.41 -25.92
CA GLN A 27 -0.71 18.69 -24.64
C GLN A 27 -2.12 18.62 -24.03
N ALA A 28 -3.07 19.44 -24.51
CA ALA A 28 -4.43 19.52 -23.98
C ALA A 28 -5.37 18.36 -24.42
N GLY A 29 -4.85 17.34 -25.10
CA GLY A 29 -5.69 16.30 -25.72
C GLY A 29 -5.40 14.85 -25.34
N LYS A 30 -4.37 14.56 -24.53
CA LYS A 30 -4.08 13.17 -24.17
C LYS A 30 -4.97 12.74 -23.00
N MET A 31 -5.82 11.74 -23.25
CA MET A 31 -6.59 11.05 -22.24
C MET A 31 -5.75 9.91 -21.67
N TRP A 32 -5.31 10.02 -20.42
CA TRP A 32 -4.56 8.98 -19.73
C TRP A 32 -5.50 7.88 -19.24
N ARG A 33 -5.13 6.62 -19.43
CA ARG A 33 -5.86 5.48 -18.89
C ARG A 33 -5.01 4.78 -17.84
N ILE A 34 -5.42 4.86 -16.58
CA ILE A 34 -4.72 4.26 -15.44
C ILE A 34 -5.53 3.08 -14.94
N GLY A 35 -4.94 1.87 -14.99
CA GLY A 35 -5.49 0.69 -14.33
C GLY A 35 -5.24 0.77 -12.83
N TYR A 36 -6.23 0.38 -12.02
CA TYR A 36 -6.12 0.32 -10.56
C TYR A 36 -6.69 -0.99 -10.04
N ILE A 37 -5.86 -1.83 -9.41
CA ILE A 37 -6.22 -3.19 -9.01
C ILE A 37 -5.92 -3.41 -7.54
N THR A 38 -6.95 -3.76 -6.76
CA THR A 38 -6.86 -4.08 -5.33
C THR A 38 -7.98 -5.02 -4.88
N HIS A 39 -8.04 -5.39 -3.59
CA HIS A 39 -9.16 -6.19 -3.05
C HIS A 39 -10.42 -5.36 -2.83
N ALA A 40 -10.30 -4.16 -2.22
CA ALA A 40 -11.44 -3.31 -1.87
C ALA A 40 -11.01 -1.83 -1.81
N PRO A 41 -11.95 -0.88 -1.85
CA PRO A 41 -11.67 0.52 -1.52
C PRO A 41 -11.13 0.65 -0.08
N ASN A 42 -10.20 1.60 0.12
CA ASN A 42 -9.72 1.99 1.44
C ASN A 42 -9.48 3.51 1.43
N PRO A 43 -9.92 4.27 2.44
CA PRO A 43 -9.72 5.72 2.51
C PRO A 43 -8.26 6.15 2.37
N VAL A 44 -7.32 5.36 2.90
CA VAL A 44 -5.87 5.63 2.78
C VAL A 44 -5.40 5.70 1.33
N TYR A 45 -6.05 4.96 0.43
CA TYR A 45 -5.69 4.94 -0.99
C TYR A 45 -6.14 6.19 -1.75
N GLU A 46 -7.11 6.94 -1.19
CA GLU A 46 -7.59 8.20 -1.79
C GLU A 46 -6.48 9.25 -1.86
N ALA A 47 -5.51 9.23 -0.94
CA ALA A 47 -4.36 10.13 -0.95
C ALA A 47 -3.53 10.07 -2.26
N LEU A 48 -3.52 8.90 -2.92
CA LEU A 48 -2.91 8.75 -4.24
C LEU A 48 -3.69 9.52 -5.31
N PHE A 49 -5.01 9.38 -5.32
CA PHE A 49 -5.86 10.07 -6.31
C PHE A 49 -5.95 11.56 -6.06
N GLU A 50 -5.96 12.00 -4.81
CA GLU A 50 -5.85 13.41 -4.43
C GLU A 50 -4.54 14.01 -4.96
N ARG A 51 -3.42 13.31 -4.74
CA ARG A 51 -2.13 13.77 -5.24
C ARG A 51 -2.05 13.77 -6.76
N LEU A 52 -2.63 12.79 -7.45
CA LEU A 52 -2.74 12.81 -8.92
C LEU A 52 -3.54 14.02 -9.41
N ARG A 53 -4.64 14.37 -8.73
CA ARG A 53 -5.44 15.57 -9.05
C ARG A 53 -4.62 16.85 -8.87
N GLU A 54 -3.87 16.97 -7.77
CA GLU A 54 -2.95 18.10 -7.53
C GLU A 54 -1.88 18.22 -8.63
N LEU A 55 -1.45 17.09 -9.21
CA LEU A 55 -0.48 17.04 -10.30
C LEU A 55 -1.11 17.28 -11.68
N GLY A 56 -2.44 17.51 -11.73
CA GLY A 56 -3.17 17.84 -12.95
C GLY A 56 -3.83 16.64 -13.64
N TYR A 57 -3.82 15.44 -13.04
CA TYR A 57 -4.52 14.25 -13.56
C TYR A 57 -5.94 14.20 -12.97
N VAL A 58 -6.90 14.75 -13.71
CA VAL A 58 -8.30 14.91 -13.25
C VAL A 58 -9.17 13.86 -13.93
N GLU A 59 -9.75 12.96 -13.13
CA GLU A 59 -10.65 11.92 -13.61
C GLU A 59 -11.88 12.54 -14.30
N GLY A 60 -12.23 12.01 -15.48
CA GLY A 60 -13.32 12.52 -16.31
C GLY A 60 -12.95 13.73 -17.18
N GLN A 61 -11.77 14.36 -17.01
CA GLN A 61 -11.29 15.45 -17.86
C GLN A 61 -10.14 15.02 -18.77
N ASN A 62 -9.04 14.55 -18.19
CA ASN A 62 -7.86 14.11 -18.93
C ASN A 62 -7.35 12.73 -18.47
N THR A 63 -8.06 12.07 -17.55
CA THR A 63 -7.68 10.79 -16.98
C THR A 63 -8.91 9.90 -16.82
N ILE A 64 -8.77 8.62 -17.16
CA ILE A 64 -9.71 7.55 -16.87
C ILE A 64 -9.04 6.61 -15.88
N ILE A 65 -9.70 6.30 -14.77
CA ILE A 65 -9.20 5.34 -13.78
C ILE A 65 -10.06 4.09 -13.83
N GLU A 66 -9.49 3.01 -14.36
CA GLU A 66 -10.14 1.70 -14.48
C GLU A 66 -9.97 0.92 -13.18
N ARG A 67 -10.89 1.07 -12.25
CA ARG A 67 -10.82 0.41 -10.94
C ARG A 67 -11.36 -1.01 -11.01
N ARG A 68 -10.61 -1.96 -10.44
CA ARG A 68 -11.00 -3.37 -10.29
C ARG A 68 -10.77 -3.83 -8.86
N TYR A 69 -11.82 -4.39 -8.26
CA TYR A 69 -11.83 -4.84 -6.88
C TYR A 69 -12.07 -6.34 -6.82
N ALA A 70 -11.10 -7.09 -6.32
CA ALA A 70 -11.17 -8.55 -6.25
C ALA A 70 -12.08 -9.08 -5.13
N GLN A 71 -12.44 -8.24 -4.15
CA GLN A 71 -13.36 -8.59 -3.06
C GLN A 71 -12.95 -9.88 -2.33
N GLY A 72 -11.66 -10.00 -2.00
CA GLY A 72 -11.10 -11.18 -1.34
C GLY A 72 -10.82 -12.38 -2.26
N LYS A 73 -11.10 -12.28 -3.56
CA LYS A 73 -10.90 -13.35 -4.57
C LYS A 73 -9.64 -13.09 -5.37
N ALA A 74 -8.48 -13.53 -4.85
CA ALA A 74 -7.17 -13.26 -5.47
C ALA A 74 -7.03 -13.81 -6.90
N GLU A 75 -7.76 -14.87 -7.24
CA GLU A 75 -7.80 -15.47 -8.58
C GLU A 75 -8.26 -14.48 -9.67
N LYS A 76 -9.02 -13.44 -9.31
CA LYS A 76 -9.46 -12.41 -10.24
C LYS A 76 -8.34 -11.46 -10.69
N PHE A 77 -7.23 -11.41 -9.99
CA PHE A 77 -6.15 -10.48 -10.36
C PHE A 77 -5.57 -10.75 -11.74
N GLN A 78 -5.51 -12.02 -12.17
CA GLN A 78 -5.03 -12.37 -13.50
C GLN A 78 -5.98 -11.86 -14.60
N GLU A 79 -7.29 -12.02 -14.39
CA GLU A 79 -8.32 -11.51 -15.31
C GLU A 79 -8.24 -9.98 -15.40
N PHE A 80 -8.16 -9.30 -14.26
CA PHE A 80 -8.07 -7.84 -14.21
C PHE A 80 -6.80 -7.30 -14.86
N ALA A 81 -5.66 -7.94 -14.64
CA ALA A 81 -4.41 -7.56 -15.28
C ALA A 81 -4.49 -7.72 -16.81
N ALA A 82 -5.04 -8.85 -17.29
CA ALA A 82 -5.25 -9.06 -18.72
C ALA A 82 -6.24 -8.05 -19.31
N GLU A 83 -7.25 -7.64 -18.56
CA GLU A 83 -8.18 -6.58 -18.96
C GLU A 83 -7.47 -5.23 -19.13
N MET A 84 -6.59 -4.84 -18.19
CA MET A 84 -5.82 -3.58 -18.33
C MET A 84 -4.96 -3.58 -19.60
N VAL A 85 -4.38 -4.73 -19.96
CA VAL A 85 -3.65 -4.88 -21.22
C VAL A 85 -4.57 -4.68 -22.44
N ARG A 86 -5.77 -5.31 -22.44
CA ARG A 86 -6.76 -5.14 -23.53
C ARG A 86 -7.25 -3.70 -23.66
N LEU A 87 -7.42 -3.02 -22.54
CA LEU A 87 -7.82 -1.61 -22.48
C LEU A 87 -6.69 -0.66 -22.87
N LYS A 88 -5.48 -1.19 -23.10
CA LYS A 88 -4.28 -0.38 -23.43
C LYS A 88 -4.01 0.69 -22.35
N ALA A 89 -4.04 0.28 -21.09
CA ALA A 89 -3.70 1.19 -20.00
C ALA A 89 -2.32 1.80 -20.19
N ASP A 90 -2.17 3.10 -19.98
CA ASP A 90 -0.88 3.79 -20.01
C ASP A 90 0.01 3.41 -18.81
N LEU A 91 -0.63 3.01 -17.68
CA LEU A 91 0.01 2.60 -16.45
C LEU A 91 -0.96 1.76 -15.62
N ILE A 92 -0.43 0.81 -14.82
CA ILE A 92 -1.20 0.00 -13.88
C ILE A 92 -0.72 0.27 -12.46
N ILE A 93 -1.63 0.57 -11.53
CA ILE A 93 -1.37 0.68 -10.10
C ILE A 93 -1.92 -0.56 -9.41
N THR A 94 -1.09 -1.19 -8.58
CA THR A 94 -1.51 -2.36 -7.80
C THR A 94 -1.21 -2.15 -6.32
N LEU A 95 -2.12 -2.56 -5.44
CA LEU A 95 -2.01 -2.34 -3.98
C LEU A 95 -1.63 -3.63 -3.21
N THR A 96 -1.30 -4.70 -3.92
CA THR A 96 -1.01 -6.01 -3.31
C THR A 96 -0.02 -6.78 -4.18
N THR A 97 0.85 -7.55 -3.54
CA THR A 97 1.85 -8.37 -4.25
C THR A 97 1.21 -9.37 -5.23
N PRO A 98 0.10 -10.08 -4.93
CA PRO A 98 -0.54 -10.95 -5.91
C PRO A 98 -1.05 -10.20 -7.16
N ALA A 99 -1.61 -9.00 -7.00
CA ALA A 99 -2.04 -8.19 -8.15
C ALA A 99 -0.85 -7.69 -8.97
N ALA A 100 0.25 -7.29 -8.30
CA ALA A 100 1.48 -6.87 -8.98
C ALA A 100 2.12 -8.03 -9.77
N LEU A 101 2.16 -9.23 -9.21
CA LEU A 101 2.63 -10.43 -9.91
C LEU A 101 1.74 -10.77 -11.11
N ALA A 102 0.42 -10.66 -10.96
CA ALA A 102 -0.51 -10.85 -12.06
C ALA A 102 -0.29 -9.82 -13.18
N ALA A 103 -0.11 -8.54 -12.84
CA ALA A 103 0.20 -7.49 -13.80
C ALA A 103 1.56 -7.72 -14.48
N LYS A 104 2.61 -8.08 -13.71
CA LYS A 104 3.94 -8.44 -14.24
C LYS A 104 3.88 -9.57 -15.28
N ASN A 105 3.06 -10.59 -15.01
CA ASN A 105 2.89 -11.72 -15.92
C ASN A 105 2.07 -11.36 -17.17
N ALA A 106 1.16 -10.39 -17.06
CA ALA A 106 0.31 -9.97 -18.17
C ALA A 106 1.01 -9.01 -19.15
N THR A 107 2.00 -8.25 -18.68
CA THR A 107 2.70 -7.27 -19.52
C THR A 107 4.14 -7.01 -19.07
N THR A 108 5.02 -6.83 -20.04
CA THR A 108 6.42 -6.39 -19.82
C THR A 108 6.64 -4.94 -20.25
N THR A 109 5.63 -4.28 -20.84
CA THR A 109 5.76 -2.96 -21.44
C THR A 109 4.93 -1.88 -20.73
N ILE A 110 3.72 -2.23 -20.23
CA ILE A 110 2.91 -1.26 -19.48
C ILE A 110 3.57 -1.04 -18.11
N PRO A 111 3.90 0.19 -17.72
CA PRO A 111 4.43 0.50 -16.41
C PRO A 111 3.52 0.04 -15.28
N ILE A 112 4.10 -0.49 -14.20
CA ILE A 112 3.39 -0.93 -13.00
C ILE A 112 3.95 -0.17 -11.81
N VAL A 113 3.08 0.51 -11.06
CA VAL A 113 3.43 1.18 -9.81
C VAL A 113 2.76 0.46 -8.65
N ILE A 114 3.57 0.04 -7.67
CA ILE A 114 3.08 -0.57 -6.43
C ILE A 114 3.47 0.33 -5.25
N PRO A 115 2.54 1.12 -4.66
CA PRO A 115 2.85 2.09 -3.61
C PRO A 115 3.50 1.49 -2.36
N THR A 116 3.13 0.25 -2.00
CA THR A 116 3.49 -0.40 -0.73
C THR A 116 3.85 -1.87 -0.94
N ALA A 117 4.86 -2.12 -1.80
CA ALA A 117 5.36 -3.48 -2.03
C ALA A 117 6.04 -4.03 -0.78
N ILE A 118 5.55 -5.15 -0.27
CA ILE A 118 6.19 -5.86 0.83
C ILE A 118 7.25 -6.81 0.27
N ASP A 119 8.51 -6.60 0.69
CA ASP A 119 9.68 -7.37 0.25
C ASP A 119 9.70 -7.66 -1.26
N PRO A 120 9.75 -6.63 -2.11
CA PRO A 120 9.58 -6.81 -3.56
C PRO A 120 10.72 -7.58 -4.22
N VAL A 121 11.90 -7.64 -3.60
CA VAL A 121 13.03 -8.47 -4.07
C VAL A 121 12.79 -9.93 -3.69
N GLY A 122 12.46 -10.21 -2.44
CA GLY A 122 12.19 -11.57 -1.96
C GLY A 122 10.97 -12.22 -2.62
N THR A 123 9.99 -11.42 -3.05
CA THR A 123 8.83 -11.90 -3.81
C THR A 123 9.10 -12.06 -5.32
N GLY A 124 10.27 -11.67 -5.80
CA GLY A 124 10.61 -11.73 -7.22
C GLY A 124 9.91 -10.70 -8.10
N LEU A 125 9.33 -9.65 -7.51
CA LEU A 125 8.72 -8.54 -8.27
C LEU A 125 9.78 -7.76 -9.02
N ILE A 126 10.91 -7.46 -8.37
CA ILE A 126 12.02 -6.65 -8.90
C ILE A 126 13.38 -7.30 -8.62
N ALA A 127 14.41 -6.86 -9.35
CA ALA A 127 15.76 -7.36 -9.17
C ALA A 127 16.47 -6.77 -7.93
N SER A 128 16.33 -5.46 -7.71
CA SER A 128 16.85 -4.75 -6.53
C SER A 128 16.07 -3.45 -6.30
N LEU A 129 16.17 -2.88 -5.09
CA LEU A 129 15.49 -1.63 -4.76
C LEU A 129 16.04 -0.44 -5.54
N ALA A 130 17.38 -0.37 -5.70
CA ALA A 130 18.03 0.73 -6.41
C ALA A 130 17.82 0.67 -7.93
N ARG A 131 17.74 -0.54 -8.49
CA ARG A 131 17.50 -0.79 -9.91
C ARG A 131 16.46 -1.90 -10.03
N PRO A 132 15.17 -1.54 -10.04
CA PRO A 132 14.07 -2.52 -10.07
C PRO A 132 14.17 -3.48 -11.26
N GLY A 133 14.58 -2.98 -12.41
CA GLY A 133 14.60 -3.73 -13.66
C GLY A 133 13.18 -3.99 -14.18
N GLY A 134 13.01 -4.10 -15.48
CA GLY A 134 11.68 -4.31 -16.07
C GLY A 134 10.76 -3.09 -15.94
N ASN A 135 9.46 -3.34 -15.82
CA ASN A 135 8.42 -2.32 -15.89
C ASN A 135 7.77 -1.98 -14.53
N ILE A 136 8.38 -2.37 -13.40
CA ILE A 136 7.82 -2.19 -12.04
C ILE A 136 8.65 -1.18 -11.25
N THR A 137 7.97 -0.25 -10.56
CA THR A 137 8.54 0.65 -9.55
C THR A 137 7.51 0.94 -8.45
N GLY A 138 7.84 1.78 -7.48
CA GLY A 138 6.92 2.18 -6.40
C GLY A 138 7.59 2.37 -5.05
N GLY A 139 6.89 2.02 -3.98
CA GLY A 139 7.37 2.00 -2.61
C GLY A 139 7.66 0.58 -2.13
N ALA A 140 8.66 0.40 -1.26
CA ALA A 140 9.04 -0.89 -0.71
C ALA A 140 9.03 -0.86 0.83
N ILE A 141 8.44 -1.89 1.44
CA ILE A 141 8.43 -2.10 2.89
C ILE A 141 9.21 -3.38 3.18
N LEU A 142 10.26 -3.30 4.00
CA LEU A 142 11.02 -4.45 4.47
C LEU A 142 10.44 -4.90 5.80
N THR A 143 9.94 -6.14 5.87
CA THR A 143 9.12 -6.61 6.99
C THR A 143 9.92 -7.18 8.15
N GLY A 144 11.18 -7.60 7.95
CA GLY A 144 11.95 -8.30 8.98
C GLY A 144 12.12 -7.49 10.28
N GLU A 145 12.61 -6.25 10.16
CA GLU A 145 12.80 -5.35 11.31
C GLU A 145 11.46 -4.90 11.92
N LEU A 146 10.46 -4.65 11.07
CA LEU A 146 9.13 -4.22 11.53
C LEU A 146 8.39 -5.31 12.30
N ALA A 147 8.55 -6.58 11.94
CA ALA A 147 7.97 -7.69 12.67
C ALA A 147 8.51 -7.77 14.11
N GLY A 148 9.83 -7.65 14.26
CA GLY A 148 10.48 -7.58 15.56
C GLY A 148 9.96 -6.41 16.41
N LYS A 149 9.94 -5.21 15.82
CA LYS A 149 9.51 -4.01 16.54
C LYS A 149 8.04 -4.07 16.99
N ARG A 150 7.15 -4.59 16.15
CA ARG A 150 5.74 -4.80 16.54
C ARG A 150 5.59 -5.79 17.68
N LEU A 151 6.36 -6.88 17.69
CA LEU A 151 6.37 -7.84 18.80
C LEU A 151 6.95 -7.25 20.08
N GLU A 152 8.01 -6.42 20.00
CA GLU A 152 8.56 -5.69 21.14
C GLU A 152 7.51 -4.77 21.76
N VAL A 153 6.85 -3.94 20.95
CA VAL A 153 5.79 -3.04 21.39
C VAL A 153 4.63 -3.84 22.03
N LEU A 154 4.26 -4.97 21.43
CA LEU A 154 3.22 -5.85 21.98
C LEU A 154 3.63 -6.44 23.34
N LYS A 155 4.91 -6.81 23.49
CA LYS A 155 5.45 -7.35 24.75
C LYS A 155 5.60 -6.29 25.85
N GLU A 156 5.84 -5.01 25.49
CA GLU A 156 5.79 -3.91 26.44
C GLU A 156 4.38 -3.74 27.04
N VAL A 157 3.34 -3.94 26.23
CA VAL A 157 1.93 -3.84 26.66
C VAL A 157 1.48 -5.09 27.41
N VAL A 158 2.02 -6.27 27.03
CA VAL A 158 1.72 -7.57 27.64
C VAL A 158 3.05 -8.20 28.10
N PRO A 159 3.59 -7.86 29.27
CA PRO A 159 4.90 -8.37 29.73
C PRO A 159 4.95 -9.91 29.85
N THR A 160 3.80 -10.54 30.09
CA THR A 160 3.64 -12.01 30.20
C THR A 160 3.42 -12.68 28.85
N LEU A 161 3.52 -11.95 27.73
CA LEU A 161 3.30 -12.47 26.37
C LEU A 161 4.16 -13.71 26.12
N SER A 162 3.51 -14.83 25.91
CA SER A 162 4.13 -16.12 25.61
C SER A 162 3.61 -16.73 24.31
N ARG A 163 2.34 -16.49 23.93
CA ARG A 163 1.72 -16.97 22.72
C ARG A 163 1.05 -15.84 21.97
N VAL A 164 1.38 -15.65 20.71
CA VAL A 164 0.78 -14.63 19.85
C VAL A 164 0.10 -15.27 18.63
N ALA A 165 -1.20 -15.01 18.46
CA ALA A 165 -1.87 -15.37 17.22
C ALA A 165 -1.39 -14.44 16.10
N VAL A 166 -0.93 -15.01 14.99
CA VAL A 166 -0.51 -14.24 13.81
C VAL A 166 -1.50 -14.50 12.69
N LEU A 167 -2.30 -13.49 12.36
CA LEU A 167 -3.28 -13.55 11.27
C LEU A 167 -2.65 -13.04 9.98
N TRP A 168 -2.69 -13.84 8.92
CA TRP A 168 -2.00 -13.52 7.67
C TRP A 168 -2.65 -14.14 6.43
N ASN A 169 -2.43 -13.51 5.25
CA ASN A 169 -2.96 -13.98 3.97
C ASN A 169 -2.02 -15.01 3.34
N GLY A 170 -2.41 -16.29 3.32
CA GLY A 170 -1.61 -17.38 2.75
C GLY A 170 -1.50 -17.39 1.23
N VAL A 171 -2.33 -16.62 0.52
CA VAL A 171 -2.23 -16.47 -0.94
C VAL A 171 -1.17 -15.43 -1.33
N ASN A 172 -0.80 -14.54 -0.40
CA ASN A 172 0.19 -13.51 -0.66
C ASN A 172 1.61 -14.02 -0.32
N PRO A 173 2.51 -14.20 -1.32
CA PRO A 173 3.87 -14.66 -1.07
C PRO A 173 4.68 -13.70 -0.18
N ALA A 174 4.38 -12.40 -0.19
CA ALA A 174 4.99 -11.44 0.71
C ALA A 174 4.62 -11.71 2.18
N ASN A 175 3.39 -12.15 2.44
CA ASN A 175 2.96 -12.53 3.78
C ASN A 175 3.63 -13.84 4.26
N ALA A 176 3.95 -14.77 3.36
CA ALA A 176 4.74 -15.95 3.72
C ALA A 176 6.16 -15.57 4.17
N LEU A 177 6.78 -14.58 3.53
CA LEU A 177 8.08 -14.02 3.96
C LEU A 177 7.95 -13.28 5.30
N ALA A 178 6.92 -12.44 5.44
CA ALA A 178 6.64 -11.73 6.69
C ALA A 178 6.35 -12.67 7.86
N TRP A 179 5.64 -13.77 7.63
CA TRP A 179 5.41 -14.83 8.61
C TRP A 179 6.73 -15.46 9.09
N ARG A 180 7.64 -15.82 8.17
CA ARG A 180 8.96 -16.35 8.55
C ARG A 180 9.77 -15.35 9.34
N ALA A 181 9.76 -14.07 8.97
CA ALA A 181 10.42 -13.01 9.72
C ALA A 181 9.82 -12.87 11.13
N THR A 182 8.49 -12.96 11.25
CA THR A 182 7.78 -12.92 12.54
C THR A 182 8.16 -14.12 13.43
N GLN A 183 8.28 -15.33 12.85
CA GLN A 183 8.73 -16.50 13.58
C GLN A 183 10.15 -16.31 14.17
N GLY A 184 11.09 -15.78 13.37
CA GLY A 184 12.44 -15.50 13.82
C GLY A 184 12.47 -14.46 14.96
N ALA A 185 11.75 -13.35 14.80
CA ALA A 185 11.67 -12.30 15.80
C ALA A 185 10.98 -12.78 17.10
N ALA A 186 9.91 -13.55 16.99
CA ALA A 186 9.19 -14.11 18.13
C ALA A 186 10.09 -15.04 18.96
N GLY A 187 10.87 -15.91 18.30
CA GLY A 187 11.83 -16.79 18.97
C GLY A 187 12.87 -16.04 19.79
N ALA A 188 13.41 -14.92 19.26
CA ALA A 188 14.36 -14.06 19.97
C ALA A 188 13.74 -13.40 21.22
N LEU A 189 12.44 -13.16 21.23
CA LEU A 189 11.70 -12.58 22.35
C LEU A 189 11.11 -13.61 23.31
N GLY A 190 11.31 -14.92 23.07
CA GLY A 190 10.72 -16.00 23.87
C GLY A 190 9.20 -16.10 23.71
N VAL A 191 8.67 -15.71 22.54
CA VAL A 191 7.24 -15.75 22.23
C VAL A 191 6.97 -16.85 21.19
N THR A 192 5.91 -17.63 21.38
CA THR A 192 5.48 -18.67 20.45
C THR A 192 4.43 -18.10 19.48
N PRO A 193 4.72 -17.90 18.19
CA PRO A 193 3.75 -17.46 17.23
C PRO A 193 2.86 -18.62 16.76
N GLN A 194 1.55 -18.41 16.77
CA GLN A 194 0.53 -19.34 16.29
C GLN A 194 0.01 -18.88 14.93
N SER A 195 0.12 -19.70 13.90
CA SER A 195 -0.28 -19.34 12.53
C SER A 195 -1.79 -19.45 12.35
N HIS A 196 -2.41 -18.33 11.96
CA HIS A 196 -3.82 -18.26 11.55
C HIS A 196 -3.89 -17.73 10.10
N GLU A 197 -3.77 -18.66 9.18
CA GLU A 197 -3.80 -18.37 7.75
C GLU A 197 -5.23 -18.15 7.27
N VAL A 198 -5.43 -17.09 6.47
CA VAL A 198 -6.67 -16.81 5.73
C VAL A 198 -6.36 -16.66 4.25
N ARG A 199 -7.25 -17.10 3.36
CA ARG A 199 -7.10 -17.03 1.91
C ARG A 199 -8.24 -16.26 1.25
N GLY A 200 -9.34 -16.07 1.98
CA GLY A 200 -10.54 -15.38 1.54
C GLY A 200 -11.51 -15.13 2.70
N ALA A 201 -12.66 -14.55 2.37
CA ALA A 201 -13.66 -14.11 3.34
C ALA A 201 -14.07 -15.17 4.35
N LYS A 202 -14.30 -16.41 3.89
CA LYS A 202 -14.82 -17.51 4.73
C LYS A 202 -13.82 -18.00 5.77
N ASP A 203 -12.53 -17.76 5.56
CA ASP A 203 -11.50 -18.28 6.45
C ASP A 203 -11.38 -17.47 7.74
N PHE A 204 -11.89 -16.23 7.76
CA PHE A 204 -11.86 -15.40 8.98
C PHE A 204 -12.66 -16.00 10.11
N GLU A 205 -13.87 -16.53 9.85
CA GLU A 205 -14.68 -17.19 10.87
C GLU A 205 -13.95 -18.42 11.46
N ILE A 206 -13.31 -19.21 10.60
CA ILE A 206 -12.53 -20.38 11.02
C ILE A 206 -11.33 -19.95 11.85
N ALA A 207 -10.59 -18.93 11.43
CA ALA A 207 -9.44 -18.39 12.15
C ALA A 207 -9.86 -17.86 13.52
N PHE A 208 -10.95 -17.12 13.63
CA PHE A 208 -11.48 -16.58 14.88
C PHE A 208 -11.96 -17.70 15.84
N ALA A 209 -12.59 -18.74 15.31
CA ALA A 209 -12.98 -19.91 16.09
C ALA A 209 -11.75 -20.62 16.69
N ARG A 210 -10.70 -20.84 15.87
CA ARG A 210 -9.44 -21.43 16.32
C ARG A 210 -8.75 -20.59 17.37
N MET A 211 -8.58 -19.27 17.17
CA MET A 211 -8.01 -18.37 18.16
C MET A 211 -8.79 -18.40 19.48
N THR A 212 -10.12 -18.53 19.42
CA THR A 212 -10.96 -18.65 20.62
C THR A 212 -10.65 -19.94 21.42
N GLN A 213 -10.35 -21.04 20.75
CA GLN A 213 -9.97 -22.31 21.38
C GLN A 213 -8.54 -22.31 21.91
N GLU A 214 -7.61 -21.77 21.11
CA GLU A 214 -6.16 -21.75 21.41
C GLU A 214 -5.79 -20.72 22.49
N ARG A 215 -6.63 -19.71 22.71
CA ARG A 215 -6.47 -18.66 23.73
C ARG A 215 -5.09 -18.01 23.71
N PRO A 216 -4.68 -17.34 22.63
CA PRO A 216 -3.44 -16.58 22.59
C PRO A 216 -3.48 -15.39 23.57
N ASP A 217 -2.32 -14.89 23.96
CA ASP A 217 -2.21 -13.73 24.83
C ASP A 217 -2.40 -12.41 24.09
N ALA A 218 -2.18 -12.41 22.76
CA ALA A 218 -2.31 -11.24 21.89
C ALA A 218 -2.53 -11.64 20.43
N LEU A 219 -2.92 -10.67 19.61
CA LEU A 219 -3.12 -10.78 18.15
C LEU A 219 -2.12 -9.90 17.41
N PHE A 220 -1.40 -10.49 16.47
CA PHE A 220 -0.56 -9.79 15.50
C PHE A 220 -1.13 -9.99 14.08
N VAL A 221 -1.50 -8.90 13.42
CA VAL A 221 -2.05 -8.95 12.06
C VAL A 221 -0.99 -8.50 11.06
N LEU A 222 -0.60 -9.41 10.16
CA LEU A 222 0.32 -9.06 9.08
C LEU A 222 -0.38 -8.17 8.06
N ASP A 223 0.40 -7.26 7.48
CA ASP A 223 -0.12 -6.30 6.53
C ASP A 223 -0.47 -6.96 5.19
N ASP A 224 -1.72 -6.76 4.78
CA ASP A 224 -2.25 -7.22 3.50
C ASP A 224 -3.55 -6.50 3.16
N ALA A 225 -3.85 -6.35 1.87
CA ALA A 225 -5.08 -5.74 1.43
C ALA A 225 -6.34 -6.58 1.79
N LEU A 226 -6.20 -7.92 1.90
CA LEU A 226 -7.30 -8.78 2.38
C LEU A 226 -7.56 -8.51 3.87
N THR A 227 -6.54 -8.52 4.73
CA THR A 227 -6.73 -8.20 6.16
C THR A 227 -7.18 -6.76 6.37
N SER A 228 -6.77 -5.83 5.47
CA SER A 228 -7.27 -4.45 5.45
C SER A 228 -8.77 -4.36 5.13
N GLN A 229 -9.26 -5.17 4.19
CA GLN A 229 -10.68 -5.23 3.86
C GLN A 229 -11.53 -5.66 5.06
N TYR A 230 -11.04 -6.59 5.87
CA TYR A 230 -11.72 -7.13 7.06
C TYR A 230 -11.23 -6.51 8.39
N ARG A 231 -10.60 -5.32 8.33
CA ARG A 231 -9.99 -4.67 9.51
C ARG A 231 -10.96 -4.44 10.66
N LYS A 232 -12.24 -4.11 10.35
CA LYS A 232 -13.27 -3.89 11.37
C LYS A 232 -13.64 -5.19 12.09
N GLU A 233 -13.89 -6.24 11.35
CA GLU A 233 -14.23 -7.56 11.88
C GLU A 233 -13.10 -8.12 12.73
N ILE A 234 -11.84 -7.93 12.31
CA ILE A 234 -10.64 -8.33 13.07
C ILE A 234 -10.54 -7.54 14.38
N ALA A 235 -10.76 -6.22 14.33
CA ALA A 235 -10.72 -5.36 15.50
C ALA A 235 -11.86 -5.69 16.48
N ASP A 236 -13.08 -5.89 16.00
CA ASP A 236 -14.24 -6.26 16.81
C ASP A 236 -14.01 -7.62 17.50
N PHE A 237 -13.46 -8.60 16.79
CA PHE A 237 -13.07 -9.88 17.36
C PHE A 237 -12.03 -9.71 18.50
N ALA A 238 -10.97 -8.91 18.24
CA ALA A 238 -9.94 -8.66 19.25
C ALA A 238 -10.53 -7.99 20.51
N ILE A 239 -11.42 -7.01 20.36
CA ILE A 239 -12.12 -6.35 21.46
C ILE A 239 -13.00 -7.36 22.23
N GLN A 240 -13.82 -8.13 21.51
CA GLN A 240 -14.71 -9.13 22.11
C GLN A 240 -13.95 -10.17 22.94
N LYS A 241 -12.77 -10.58 22.45
CA LYS A 241 -11.92 -11.56 23.14
C LYS A 241 -10.93 -10.92 24.12
N ARG A 242 -10.95 -9.61 24.27
CA ARG A 242 -10.00 -8.83 25.10
C ARG A 242 -8.54 -9.13 24.73
N LEU A 243 -8.26 -9.29 23.44
CA LEU A 243 -6.92 -9.56 22.91
C LEU A 243 -6.21 -8.24 22.58
N PRO A 244 -5.12 -7.91 23.26
CA PRO A 244 -4.22 -6.85 22.78
C PRO A 244 -3.80 -7.12 21.35
N SER A 245 -3.93 -6.12 20.48
CA SER A 245 -3.71 -6.33 19.05
C SER A 245 -2.74 -5.30 18.46
N VAL A 246 -1.85 -5.78 17.58
CA VAL A 246 -0.93 -4.90 16.82
C VAL A 246 -1.13 -5.07 15.32
N PHE A 247 -1.14 -3.94 14.63
CA PHE A 247 -1.34 -3.82 13.21
C PHE A 247 -0.17 -3.09 12.53
N ALA A 248 -0.21 -3.03 11.20
CA ALA A 248 0.81 -2.36 10.42
C ALA A 248 0.54 -0.86 10.23
N THR A 249 -0.72 -0.42 10.25
CA THR A 249 -1.11 0.92 9.82
C THR A 249 -2.23 1.51 10.67
N LYS A 250 -2.26 2.83 10.72
CA LYS A 250 -3.19 3.66 11.50
C LYS A 250 -4.67 3.37 11.20
N ASP A 251 -5.05 3.18 9.94
CA ASP A 251 -6.46 2.95 9.54
C ASP A 251 -7.09 1.72 10.21
N ARG A 252 -6.27 0.76 10.63
CA ARG A 252 -6.73 -0.41 11.39
C ARG A 252 -6.96 -0.09 12.86
N VAL A 253 -6.19 0.85 13.40
CA VAL A 253 -6.37 1.37 14.77
C VAL A 253 -7.63 2.25 14.83
N GLU A 254 -7.86 3.08 13.82
CA GLU A 254 -9.10 3.86 13.65
C GLU A 254 -10.33 2.96 13.52
N ALA A 255 -10.19 1.78 12.91
CA ALA A 255 -11.26 0.78 12.83
C ALA A 255 -11.54 0.03 14.16
N GLY A 256 -10.77 0.29 15.22
CA GLY A 256 -10.92 -0.32 16.54
C GLY A 256 -9.74 -1.18 17.00
N GLY A 257 -8.67 -1.31 16.22
CA GLY A 257 -7.43 -1.97 16.65
C GLY A 257 -6.81 -1.26 17.85
N LEU A 258 -6.01 -1.99 18.67
CA LEU A 258 -5.38 -1.40 19.86
C LEU A 258 -4.22 -0.48 19.47
N MET A 259 -3.31 -0.96 18.61
CA MET A 259 -2.15 -0.19 18.23
C MET A 259 -1.61 -0.60 16.87
N SER A 260 -0.86 0.30 16.24
CA SER A 260 -0.10 0.02 15.02
C SER A 260 1.31 0.58 15.14
N TYR A 261 2.25 -0.11 14.46
CA TYR A 261 3.58 0.40 14.22
C TYR A 261 3.97 0.12 12.78
N GLY A 262 4.18 1.17 12.00
CA GLY A 262 4.53 1.04 10.58
C GLY A 262 4.70 2.36 9.87
N PRO A 263 4.95 2.34 8.56
CA PRO A 263 5.16 3.55 7.78
C PRO A 263 3.85 4.33 7.59
N PRO A 264 3.94 5.66 7.37
CA PRO A 264 2.79 6.50 7.06
C PRO A 264 2.27 6.23 5.63
N TYR A 265 1.26 5.38 5.50
CA TYR A 265 0.73 4.94 4.19
C TYR A 265 0.21 6.07 3.34
N VAL A 266 -0.39 7.11 3.93
CA VAL A 266 -0.84 8.31 3.21
C VAL A 266 0.34 8.95 2.46
N GLU A 267 1.50 9.08 3.11
CA GLU A 267 2.69 9.63 2.47
C GLU A 267 3.21 8.72 1.35
N MET A 268 3.23 7.40 1.57
CA MET A 268 3.63 6.44 0.53
C MET A 268 2.71 6.50 -0.70
N MET A 269 1.39 6.66 -0.50
CA MET A 269 0.43 6.86 -1.60
C MET A 269 0.73 8.14 -2.38
N ARG A 270 1.01 9.25 -1.70
CA ARG A 270 1.37 10.54 -2.33
C ARG A 270 2.70 10.46 -3.10
N ARG A 271 3.70 9.77 -2.56
CA ARG A 271 4.98 9.51 -3.26
C ARG A 271 4.77 8.68 -4.51
N ALA A 272 3.97 7.61 -4.44
CA ALA A 272 3.64 6.79 -5.60
C ALA A 272 2.94 7.59 -6.70
N ALA A 273 2.03 8.51 -6.36
CA ALA A 273 1.42 9.42 -7.34
C ALA A 273 2.47 10.30 -8.05
N SER A 274 3.52 10.72 -7.33
CA SER A 274 4.62 11.47 -7.94
C SER A 274 5.48 10.59 -8.90
N GLN A 275 5.59 9.30 -8.63
CA GLN A 275 6.23 8.36 -9.56
C GLN A 275 5.34 8.11 -10.79
N VAL A 276 4.02 8.00 -10.61
CA VAL A 276 3.05 7.95 -11.72
C VAL A 276 3.21 9.16 -12.63
N ASP A 277 3.29 10.37 -12.06
CA ASP A 277 3.50 11.61 -12.83
C ASP A 277 4.79 11.56 -13.66
N LYS A 278 5.91 11.14 -13.06
CA LYS A 278 7.18 10.99 -13.79
C LYS A 278 7.05 10.02 -14.96
N ILE A 279 6.38 8.89 -14.77
CA ILE A 279 6.18 7.86 -15.80
C ILE A 279 5.30 8.39 -16.92
N LEU A 280 4.19 9.04 -16.61
CA LEU A 280 3.28 9.61 -17.60
C LEU A 280 3.94 10.77 -18.39
N LYS A 281 4.98 11.40 -17.83
CA LYS A 281 5.84 12.39 -18.49
C LYS A 281 7.02 11.77 -19.25
N GLY A 282 7.13 10.44 -19.30
CA GLY A 282 8.11 9.71 -20.12
C GLY A 282 9.28 9.06 -19.38
N ALA A 283 9.35 9.16 -18.05
CA ALA A 283 10.36 8.42 -17.29
C ALA A 283 10.11 6.90 -17.39
N GLN A 284 11.20 6.14 -17.48
CA GLN A 284 11.10 4.69 -17.51
C GLN A 284 11.05 4.14 -16.08
N PRO A 285 10.21 3.12 -15.77
CA PRO A 285 10.19 2.48 -14.45
C PRO A 285 11.55 1.93 -14.00
N THR A 286 12.36 1.47 -14.94
CA THR A 286 13.71 0.97 -14.68
C THR A 286 14.66 1.99 -14.06
N ASP A 287 14.40 3.29 -14.33
CA ASP A 287 15.23 4.41 -13.88
C ASP A 287 14.71 5.01 -12.56
N LEU A 288 13.57 4.53 -12.08
CA LEU A 288 12.93 4.97 -10.85
C LEU A 288 13.18 3.91 -9.75
N PRO A 289 14.01 4.19 -8.74
CA PRO A 289 14.23 3.27 -7.64
C PRO A 289 12.96 3.06 -6.83
N MET A 290 12.85 1.90 -6.18
CA MET A 290 11.81 1.67 -5.16
C MET A 290 12.11 2.52 -3.92
N GLU A 291 11.17 3.37 -3.54
CA GLU A 291 11.33 4.27 -2.40
C GLU A 291 10.99 3.54 -1.09
N GLN A 292 11.88 3.61 -0.11
CA GLN A 292 11.63 3.08 1.23
C GLN A 292 11.11 4.18 2.15
N PRO A 293 10.22 3.85 3.11
CA PRO A 293 9.87 4.79 4.17
C PRO A 293 11.07 5.05 5.07
N THR A 294 11.25 6.30 5.47
CA THR A 294 12.29 6.72 6.41
C THR A 294 11.74 7.03 7.80
N THR A 295 10.42 7.08 7.92
CA THR A 295 9.69 7.36 9.16
C THR A 295 8.71 6.22 9.43
N PHE A 296 8.47 5.96 10.71
CA PHE A 296 7.51 4.97 11.19
C PHE A 296 6.70 5.59 12.33
N GLU A 297 5.42 5.26 12.39
CA GLU A 297 4.46 5.83 13.34
C GLU A 297 3.97 4.76 14.31
N LEU A 298 3.96 5.08 15.60
CA LEU A 298 3.29 4.34 16.65
C LEU A 298 1.95 5.03 16.95
N VAL A 299 0.84 4.37 16.63
CA VAL A 299 -0.50 4.87 16.93
C VAL A 299 -1.16 3.96 17.98
N ILE A 300 -1.78 4.55 19.00
CA ILE A 300 -2.41 3.82 20.11
C ILE A 300 -3.85 4.27 20.27
N ASN A 301 -4.78 3.33 20.49
CA ASN A 301 -6.19 3.59 20.73
C ASN A 301 -6.55 3.32 22.19
N LEU A 302 -6.73 4.39 22.98
CA LEU A 302 -7.09 4.28 24.40
C LEU A 302 -8.54 3.83 24.61
N LYS A 303 -9.46 4.11 23.66
CA LYS A 303 -10.83 3.55 23.73
C LYS A 303 -10.79 2.03 23.69
N THR A 304 -10.00 1.48 22.78
CA THR A 304 -9.81 0.03 22.67
C THR A 304 -9.09 -0.54 23.88
N ALA A 305 -8.02 0.12 24.38
CA ALA A 305 -7.34 -0.30 25.59
C ALA A 305 -8.32 -0.40 26.78
N LYS A 306 -9.13 0.63 26.98
CA LYS A 306 -10.17 0.65 28.01
C LYS A 306 -11.22 -0.44 27.81
N ALA A 307 -11.67 -0.67 26.57
CA ALA A 307 -12.68 -1.70 26.25
C ALA A 307 -12.21 -3.12 26.57
N ILE A 308 -10.91 -3.40 26.39
CA ILE A 308 -10.32 -4.72 26.70
C ILE A 308 -9.81 -4.82 28.15
N GLY A 309 -9.92 -3.74 28.95
CA GLY A 309 -9.47 -3.70 30.35
C GLY A 309 -7.94 -3.60 30.50
N LEU A 310 -7.26 -2.99 29.55
CA LEU A 310 -5.80 -2.87 29.49
C LEU A 310 -5.35 -1.45 29.87
N THR A 311 -4.34 -1.36 30.74
CA THR A 311 -3.66 -0.10 31.06
C THR A 311 -2.41 0.02 30.20
N MET A 312 -2.33 1.08 29.40
CA MET A 312 -1.17 1.33 28.54
C MET A 312 0.01 1.86 29.37
N PRO A 313 1.23 1.33 29.16
CA PRO A 313 2.42 1.84 29.83
C PRO A 313 2.68 3.32 29.52
N PRO A 314 2.93 4.18 30.53
CA PRO A 314 3.21 5.62 30.29
C PRO A 314 4.40 5.84 29.36
N THR A 315 5.42 4.99 29.45
CA THR A 315 6.61 5.04 28.56
C THR A 315 6.28 4.78 27.10
N LEU A 316 5.28 3.95 26.83
CA LEU A 316 4.82 3.68 25.46
C LEU A 316 3.97 4.84 24.95
N LEU A 317 3.08 5.40 25.77
CA LEU A 317 2.28 6.58 25.43
C LEU A 317 3.16 7.80 25.10
N ALA A 318 4.25 8.00 25.85
CA ALA A 318 5.19 9.10 25.61
C ALA A 318 5.94 8.99 24.27
N ARG A 319 5.99 7.79 23.68
CA ARG A 319 6.64 7.53 22.37
C ARG A 319 5.64 7.42 21.23
N ALA A 320 4.34 7.45 21.53
CA ALA A 320 3.32 7.39 20.49
C ALA A 320 3.30 8.69 19.67
N ASP A 321 3.29 8.54 18.37
CA ASP A 321 3.13 9.66 17.44
C ASP A 321 1.68 10.16 17.45
N GLU A 322 0.73 9.26 17.74
CA GLU A 322 -0.69 9.61 17.88
C GLU A 322 -1.39 8.71 18.91
N VAL A 323 -2.27 9.31 19.68
CA VAL A 323 -3.13 8.64 20.67
C VAL A 323 -4.58 8.97 20.35
N ILE A 324 -5.40 7.95 20.07
CA ILE A 324 -6.84 8.07 19.82
C ILE A 324 -7.58 7.91 21.15
N GLU A 325 -8.29 8.98 21.59
CA GLU A 325 -9.05 9.06 22.84
C GLU A 325 -10.56 8.88 22.61
#